data_35388988ed942170935489d1bf1b9db1
#
_entry.id   35388988ed942170935489d1bf1b9db1
#
_cell.length_a   1.000
_cell.length_b   1.000
_cell.length_c   1.000
_cell.angle_alpha   90.00
_cell.angle_beta   90.00
_cell.angle_gamma   90.00
#
_symmetry.space_group_name_H-M   'P 1'
#
loop_
_entity.id
_entity.type
_entity.pdbx_description
1 polymer ?
#
loop_
_entity_poly.entity_id
_entity_poly.type
_entity_poly.pdbx_seq_one_letter_code
_entity_poly.pdbx_strand_id
1 'polypeptide(L)'
;MGKGAPEARATVAAIGVTAIAIGVFLALELRHLDTIPRVYEDEPWQASVAYRLLHGGVFGSSLFAGLANMDQRYYGFMPLHPLLLALDFRLLGVGLAQARLEPVLLSAVTLALTAALGVRLFDAWVGALAVVLLVFGRWTGLTYIQLTGIPLVDLARIARYDPLVPVLGLAALHAWLSARDSGARTWYLAAGALAGLAGLAHLYGLFWIPALLLLTWLEGRRARGKLPWLVAGAVVPWLPYLGYVLTDLPDWRAQTATYAERFGLLDPRWYLTNVLNEYHRYGPGLGLLGPAMLTRVGFWTLAIALPIALAGLVWRAVREHDVSARALVVPALLLPALFALLIYLKLVNYTLTELPLFALAIAWLATRLWRQPGRPALVRPVLAALLLAVVAEGALALASLERAATVTTPYPAFIARVRQAIAPGARILALHTYWFGLEDHDVRSFLVPIMWADPQSQSAPQPLDEGLDRIGPDVVLLDPRLRDYFATDGARDGAQFDRWLERRQARLIDQIDDPTYGRMDVYQVDGSS
;
A
#
# COMPACT_ATOMS: atom_id res chain seq x y z
N MET A 1 -31.53 24.30 -31.40
CA MET A 1 -31.38 22.83 -31.28
C MET A 1 -30.09 22.36 -31.99
N GLY A 2 -28.93 22.35 -31.38
CA GLY A 2 -27.70 21.94 -32.07
C GLY A 2 -26.42 21.96 -31.22
N LYS A 3 -26.47 22.58 -30.01
CA LYS A 3 -25.27 22.70 -29.17
C LYS A 3 -24.97 21.45 -28.29
N GLY A 4 -25.92 20.56 -28.07
CA GLY A 4 -25.74 19.38 -27.19
C GLY A 4 -25.03 18.18 -27.84
N ALA A 5 -25.05 18.04 -29.15
CA ALA A 5 -24.46 16.87 -29.82
C ALA A 5 -22.90 16.78 -29.75
N PRO A 6 -22.14 17.89 -29.92
CA PRO A 6 -20.68 17.85 -29.78
C PRO A 6 -20.22 17.59 -28.35
N GLU A 7 -20.90 18.14 -27.34
CA GLU A 7 -20.59 17.92 -25.92
C GLU A 7 -20.89 16.49 -25.48
N ALA A 8 -22.01 15.93 -25.92
CA ALA A 8 -22.35 14.53 -25.65
C ALA A 8 -21.31 13.57 -26.26
N ARG A 9 -20.88 13.82 -27.50
CA ARG A 9 -19.82 13.03 -28.15
C ARG A 9 -18.48 13.12 -27.41
N ALA A 10 -18.09 14.32 -26.95
CA ALA A 10 -16.87 14.52 -26.16
C ALA A 10 -16.92 13.77 -24.82
N THR A 11 -18.08 13.77 -24.16
CA THR A 11 -18.30 13.03 -22.91
C THR A 11 -18.21 11.51 -23.15
N VAL A 12 -18.83 10.98 -24.18
CA VAL A 12 -18.77 9.56 -24.56
C VAL A 12 -17.32 9.15 -24.87
N ALA A 13 -16.58 9.99 -25.59
CA ALA A 13 -15.16 9.73 -25.88
C ALA A 13 -14.31 9.69 -24.59
N ALA A 14 -14.52 10.60 -23.65
CA ALA A 14 -13.82 10.60 -22.36
C ALA A 14 -14.14 9.36 -21.51
N ILE A 15 -15.41 8.92 -21.49
CA ILE A 15 -15.81 7.66 -20.84
C ILE A 15 -15.12 6.48 -21.50
N GLY A 16 -15.06 6.45 -22.83
CA GLY A 16 -14.34 5.42 -23.59
C GLY A 16 -12.86 5.34 -23.21
N VAL A 17 -12.17 6.50 -23.16
CA VAL A 17 -10.76 6.56 -22.73
C VAL A 17 -10.59 6.04 -21.30
N THR A 18 -11.47 6.42 -20.37
CA THR A 18 -11.46 5.92 -19.00
C THR A 18 -11.62 4.41 -18.95
N ALA A 19 -12.61 3.86 -19.65
CA ALA A 19 -12.88 2.43 -19.68
C ALA A 19 -11.70 1.64 -20.28
N ILE A 20 -11.09 2.15 -21.37
CA ILE A 20 -9.91 1.54 -21.99
C ILE A 20 -8.74 1.55 -21.00
N ALA A 21 -8.45 2.67 -20.34
CA ALA A 21 -7.34 2.76 -19.39
C ALA A 21 -7.52 1.82 -18.20
N ILE A 22 -8.72 1.73 -17.61
CA ILE A 22 -9.04 0.76 -16.55
C ILE A 22 -8.95 -0.67 -17.08
N GLY A 23 -9.44 -0.94 -18.29
CA GLY A 23 -9.33 -2.25 -18.95
C GLY A 23 -7.89 -2.68 -19.16
N VAL A 24 -7.02 -1.77 -19.62
CA VAL A 24 -5.57 -2.01 -19.76
C VAL A 24 -4.95 -2.30 -18.40
N PHE A 25 -5.26 -1.49 -17.38
CA PHE A 25 -4.80 -1.73 -16.01
C PHE A 25 -5.18 -3.14 -15.55
N LEU A 26 -6.46 -3.51 -15.61
CA LEU A 26 -6.93 -4.84 -15.18
C LEU A 26 -6.29 -5.97 -15.98
N ALA A 27 -6.19 -5.81 -17.30
CA ALA A 27 -5.58 -6.83 -18.17
C ALA A 27 -4.11 -7.09 -17.84
N LEU A 28 -3.38 -6.06 -17.41
CA LEU A 28 -1.97 -6.18 -17.00
C LEU A 28 -1.87 -6.72 -15.57
N GLU A 29 -2.67 -6.17 -14.63
CA GLU A 29 -2.54 -6.48 -13.21
C GLU A 29 -3.04 -7.89 -12.85
N LEU A 30 -4.02 -8.43 -13.56
CA LEU A 30 -4.51 -9.79 -13.33
C LEU A 30 -3.58 -10.88 -13.88
N ARG A 31 -2.53 -10.51 -14.63
CA ARG A 31 -1.54 -11.47 -15.15
C ARG A 31 -0.37 -11.60 -14.19
N HIS A 32 0.13 -12.82 -14.04
CA HIS A 32 1.34 -13.09 -13.26
C HIS A 32 1.28 -12.64 -11.79
N LEU A 33 0.10 -12.66 -11.15
CA LEU A 33 -0.08 -12.25 -9.75
C LEU A 33 0.71 -13.12 -8.77
N ASP A 34 0.93 -14.38 -9.09
CA ASP A 34 1.69 -15.34 -8.31
C ASP A 34 3.19 -15.40 -8.69
N THR A 35 3.61 -14.53 -9.60
CA THR A 35 4.96 -14.54 -10.15
C THR A 35 5.74 -13.29 -9.79
N ILE A 36 5.14 -12.11 -10.00
CA ILE A 36 5.82 -10.83 -9.83
C ILE A 36 4.92 -9.80 -9.14
N PRO A 37 5.46 -9.05 -8.16
CA PRO A 37 6.78 -9.19 -7.53
C PRO A 37 6.92 -10.49 -6.75
N ARG A 38 8.13 -10.81 -6.26
CA ARG A 38 8.30 -11.87 -5.25
C ARG A 38 7.43 -11.56 -4.03
N VAL A 39 7.10 -12.58 -3.24
CA VAL A 39 6.32 -12.39 -2.02
C VAL A 39 6.98 -11.34 -1.13
N TYR A 40 6.22 -10.29 -0.85
CA TYR A 40 6.63 -9.22 0.04
C TYR A 40 6.37 -9.61 1.50
N GLU A 41 7.19 -9.14 2.41
CA GLU A 41 7.18 -9.58 3.82
C GLU A 41 5.83 -9.41 4.52
N ASP A 42 5.13 -8.30 4.28
CA ASP A 42 3.85 -8.02 4.93
C ASP A 42 2.68 -8.89 4.40
N GLU A 43 2.79 -9.48 3.21
CA GLU A 43 1.71 -10.27 2.61
C GLU A 43 1.35 -11.50 3.46
N PRO A 44 2.31 -12.40 3.78
CA PRO A 44 2.02 -13.55 4.63
C PRO A 44 1.70 -13.14 6.06
N TRP A 45 2.25 -12.02 6.52
CA TRP A 45 1.97 -11.51 7.86
C TRP A 45 0.47 -11.26 8.04
N GLN A 46 -0.16 -10.55 7.11
CA GLN A 46 -1.59 -10.28 7.16
C GLN A 46 -2.44 -11.48 6.72
N ALA A 47 -1.97 -12.22 5.72
CA ALA A 47 -2.66 -13.41 5.22
C ALA A 47 -2.77 -14.52 6.27
N SER A 48 -1.75 -14.71 7.12
CA SER A 48 -1.80 -15.70 8.21
C SER A 48 -2.82 -15.35 9.29
N VAL A 49 -3.06 -14.06 9.55
CA VAL A 49 -4.13 -13.59 10.46
C VAL A 49 -5.50 -13.92 9.85
N ALA A 50 -5.69 -13.61 8.57
CA ALA A 50 -6.92 -13.90 7.84
C ALA A 50 -7.21 -15.41 7.80
N TYR A 51 -6.19 -16.23 7.53
CA TYR A 51 -6.28 -17.68 7.52
C TYR A 51 -6.70 -18.25 8.87
N ARG A 52 -6.04 -17.81 9.95
CA ARG A 52 -6.34 -18.29 11.29
C ARG A 52 -7.72 -17.86 11.78
N LEU A 53 -8.15 -16.65 11.42
CA LEU A 53 -9.52 -16.20 11.67
C LEU A 53 -10.54 -17.10 10.97
N LEU A 54 -10.29 -17.45 9.71
CA LEU A 54 -11.20 -18.25 8.90
C LEU A 54 -11.32 -19.71 9.40
N HIS A 55 -10.20 -20.34 9.78
CA HIS A 55 -10.16 -21.76 10.12
C HIS A 55 -10.26 -22.03 11.63
N GLY A 56 -9.85 -21.08 12.48
CA GLY A 56 -9.82 -21.26 13.94
C GLY A 56 -10.64 -20.24 14.71
N GLY A 57 -11.26 -19.25 14.06
CA GLY A 57 -12.02 -18.19 14.73
C GLY A 57 -11.17 -17.23 15.58
N VAL A 58 -9.84 -17.29 15.45
CA VAL A 58 -8.88 -16.49 16.24
C VAL A 58 -8.29 -15.41 15.37
N PHE A 59 -8.46 -14.15 15.74
CA PHE A 59 -7.77 -13.03 15.10
C PHE A 59 -6.34 -12.93 15.64
N GLY A 60 -5.46 -13.78 15.09
CA GLY A 60 -4.07 -13.96 15.49
C GLY A 60 -3.25 -14.57 14.37
N SER A 61 -1.93 -14.65 14.51
CA SER A 61 -1.02 -15.24 13.51
C SER A 61 -0.16 -16.34 14.12
N SER A 62 -0.30 -17.58 13.64
CA SER A 62 0.59 -18.68 14.06
C SER A 62 2.05 -18.48 13.64
N LEU A 63 2.31 -17.73 12.58
CA LEU A 63 3.67 -17.39 12.13
C LEU A 63 4.51 -16.75 13.21
N PHE A 64 3.88 -15.96 14.09
CA PHE A 64 4.52 -15.17 15.14
C PHE A 64 4.19 -15.68 16.55
N ALA A 65 3.83 -16.96 16.67
CA ALA A 65 3.54 -17.53 17.97
C ALA A 65 4.73 -17.41 18.93
N GLY A 66 4.40 -16.99 20.16
CA GLY A 66 5.39 -16.70 21.19
C GLY A 66 5.97 -15.28 21.15
N LEU A 67 5.64 -14.46 20.15
CA LEU A 67 6.00 -13.05 20.09
C LEU A 67 4.80 -12.22 20.53
N ALA A 68 4.86 -11.64 21.75
CA ALA A 68 3.82 -10.76 22.32
C ALA A 68 2.38 -11.28 22.11
N ASN A 69 2.16 -12.59 22.26
CA ASN A 69 0.88 -13.30 22.07
C ASN A 69 0.19 -13.05 20.71
N MET A 70 0.97 -12.73 19.64
CA MET A 70 0.41 -12.47 18.31
C MET A 70 -0.38 -13.65 17.75
N ASP A 71 -0.15 -14.87 18.25
CA ASP A 71 -0.93 -16.05 17.87
C ASP A 71 -2.31 -16.10 18.53
N GLN A 72 -2.54 -15.40 19.64
CA GLN A 72 -3.82 -15.36 20.32
C GLN A 72 -4.63 -14.12 19.97
N ARG A 73 -3.95 -12.98 19.84
CA ARG A 73 -4.53 -11.67 19.52
C ARG A 73 -3.57 -10.88 18.66
N TYR A 74 -4.11 -10.21 17.67
CA TYR A 74 -3.28 -9.49 16.71
C TYR A 74 -3.58 -8.00 16.69
N TYR A 75 -2.54 -7.19 16.91
CA TYR A 75 -2.58 -5.73 16.92
C TYR A 75 -1.50 -5.10 16.04
N GLY A 76 -0.66 -5.91 15.38
CA GLY A 76 0.49 -5.45 14.61
C GLY A 76 0.12 -4.56 13.42
N PHE A 77 -1.04 -4.82 12.77
CA PHE A 77 -1.62 -3.95 11.72
C PHE A 77 -3.07 -3.63 12.04
N MET A 78 -3.63 -2.63 11.36
CA MET A 78 -5.04 -2.28 11.49
C MET A 78 -5.94 -3.42 10.96
N PRO A 79 -7.14 -3.63 11.54
CA PRO A 79 -7.90 -4.87 11.37
C PRO A 79 -8.62 -4.99 10.01
N LEU A 80 -8.87 -3.89 9.29
CA LEU A 80 -9.80 -3.92 8.16
C LEU A 80 -9.28 -4.78 7.00
N HIS A 81 -7.99 -4.69 6.68
CA HIS A 81 -7.43 -5.47 5.57
C HIS A 81 -7.37 -6.99 5.88
N PRO A 82 -6.86 -7.48 7.04
CA PRO A 82 -6.97 -8.91 7.35
C PRO A 82 -8.40 -9.46 7.37
N LEU A 83 -9.39 -8.63 7.75
CA LEU A 83 -10.81 -9.03 7.69
C LEU A 83 -11.31 -9.19 6.26
N LEU A 84 -10.89 -8.31 5.34
CA LEU A 84 -11.20 -8.45 3.91
C LEU A 84 -10.49 -9.66 3.30
N LEU A 85 -9.21 -9.87 3.59
CA LEU A 85 -8.49 -11.07 3.15
C LEU A 85 -9.16 -12.37 3.65
N ALA A 86 -9.69 -12.38 4.87
CA ALA A 86 -10.44 -13.55 5.37
C ALA A 86 -11.71 -13.81 4.54
N LEU A 87 -12.39 -12.74 4.08
CA LEU A 87 -13.52 -12.87 3.17
C LEU A 87 -13.07 -13.40 1.80
N ASP A 88 -11.97 -12.86 1.26
CA ASP A 88 -11.43 -13.31 -0.03
C ASP A 88 -11.02 -14.79 0.02
N PHE A 89 -10.32 -15.20 1.07
CA PHE A 89 -9.95 -16.60 1.27
C PHE A 89 -11.15 -17.52 1.42
N ARG A 90 -12.22 -17.05 2.05
CA ARG A 90 -13.48 -17.80 2.14
C ARG A 90 -14.15 -18.01 0.79
N LEU A 91 -14.04 -17.04 -0.12
CA LEU A 91 -14.71 -17.05 -1.42
C LEU A 91 -13.86 -17.72 -2.51
N LEU A 92 -12.54 -17.51 -2.48
CA LEU A 92 -11.61 -17.84 -3.57
C LEU A 92 -10.61 -18.92 -3.20
N GLY A 93 -10.56 -19.34 -1.94
CA GLY A 93 -9.51 -20.20 -1.41
C GLY A 93 -8.25 -19.42 -0.99
N VAL A 94 -7.33 -20.10 -0.31
CA VAL A 94 -6.08 -19.52 0.19
C VAL A 94 -5.01 -19.61 -0.90
N GLY A 95 -4.24 -18.55 -1.09
CA GLY A 95 -3.14 -18.51 -2.03
C GLY A 95 -2.64 -17.10 -2.32
N LEU A 96 -1.45 -17.00 -2.89
CA LEU A 96 -0.81 -15.72 -3.18
C LEU A 96 -1.60 -14.90 -4.22
N ALA A 97 -2.04 -15.54 -5.31
CA ALA A 97 -2.84 -14.88 -6.35
C ALA A 97 -4.18 -14.38 -5.79
N GLN A 98 -4.84 -15.17 -4.94
CA GLN A 98 -6.09 -14.81 -4.28
C GLN A 98 -5.91 -13.59 -3.36
N ALA A 99 -4.85 -13.61 -2.54
CA ALA A 99 -4.54 -12.47 -1.66
C ALA A 99 -4.24 -11.18 -2.46
N ARG A 100 -3.62 -11.28 -3.63
CA ARG A 100 -3.28 -10.14 -4.49
C ARG A 100 -4.43 -9.65 -5.38
N LEU A 101 -5.50 -10.42 -5.51
CA LEU A 101 -6.67 -10.01 -6.28
C LEU A 101 -7.37 -8.80 -5.63
N GLU A 102 -7.47 -8.78 -4.29
CA GLU A 102 -8.07 -7.67 -3.55
C GLU A 102 -7.44 -6.31 -3.89
N PRO A 103 -6.11 -6.10 -3.74
CA PRO A 103 -5.50 -4.81 -4.05
C PRO A 103 -5.61 -4.42 -5.53
N VAL A 104 -5.67 -5.38 -6.47
CA VAL A 104 -5.96 -5.09 -7.90
C VAL A 104 -7.36 -4.49 -8.05
N LEU A 105 -8.38 -5.11 -7.44
CA LEU A 105 -9.76 -4.64 -7.51
C LEU A 105 -9.93 -3.29 -6.81
N LEU A 106 -9.31 -3.10 -5.65
CA LEU A 106 -9.32 -1.81 -4.93
C LEU A 106 -8.65 -0.69 -5.75
N SER A 107 -7.56 -1.00 -6.45
CA SER A 107 -6.90 -0.05 -7.34
C SER A 107 -7.78 0.32 -8.54
N ALA A 108 -8.50 -0.64 -9.12
CA ALA A 108 -9.49 -0.36 -10.17
C ALA A 108 -10.65 0.52 -9.65
N VAL A 109 -11.12 0.29 -8.43
CA VAL A 109 -12.13 1.15 -7.76
C VAL A 109 -11.56 2.55 -7.52
N THR A 110 -10.29 2.68 -7.14
CA THR A 110 -9.60 3.98 -7.01
C THR A 110 -9.62 4.74 -8.33
N LEU A 111 -9.30 4.07 -9.46
CA LEU A 111 -9.38 4.68 -10.79
C LEU A 111 -10.79 5.15 -11.13
N ALA A 112 -11.81 4.31 -10.87
CA ALA A 112 -13.21 4.66 -11.12
C ALA A 112 -13.69 5.84 -10.26
N LEU A 113 -13.37 5.85 -8.96
CA LEU A 113 -13.69 6.97 -8.07
C LEU A 113 -12.96 8.25 -8.48
N THR A 114 -11.71 8.16 -8.93
CA THR A 114 -10.95 9.30 -9.44
C THR A 114 -11.59 9.87 -10.71
N ALA A 115 -12.00 9.01 -11.65
CA ALA A 115 -12.72 9.44 -12.85
C ALA A 115 -14.03 10.15 -12.48
N ALA A 116 -14.83 9.54 -11.61
CA ALA A 116 -16.09 10.10 -11.13
C ALA A 116 -15.90 11.45 -10.42
N LEU A 117 -14.82 11.59 -9.63
CA LEU A 117 -14.47 12.84 -8.97
C LEU A 117 -14.09 13.92 -9.98
N GLY A 118 -13.32 13.59 -11.00
CA GLY A 118 -12.98 14.49 -12.11
C GLY A 118 -14.22 15.01 -12.85
N VAL A 119 -15.17 14.12 -13.17
CA VAL A 119 -16.46 14.47 -13.76
C VAL A 119 -17.26 15.40 -12.85
N ARG A 120 -17.32 15.08 -11.56
CA ARG A 120 -18.12 15.83 -10.60
C ARG A 120 -17.57 17.22 -10.30
N LEU A 121 -16.25 17.35 -10.22
CA LEU A 121 -15.59 18.62 -9.88
C LEU A 121 -15.38 19.52 -11.10
N PHE A 122 -15.15 18.95 -12.26
CA PHE A 122 -14.78 19.69 -13.46
C PHE A 122 -15.50 19.19 -14.72
N ASP A 123 -14.99 18.11 -15.33
CA ASP A 123 -15.59 17.49 -16.52
C ASP A 123 -15.05 16.09 -16.79
N ALA A 124 -15.65 15.40 -17.78
CA ALA A 124 -15.30 14.02 -18.11
C ALA A 124 -13.85 13.84 -18.61
N TRP A 125 -13.28 14.84 -19.30
CA TRP A 125 -11.89 14.77 -19.76
C TRP A 125 -10.88 14.91 -18.62
N VAL A 126 -11.19 15.70 -17.61
CA VAL A 126 -10.34 15.76 -16.38
C VAL A 126 -10.31 14.40 -15.70
N GLY A 127 -11.48 13.75 -15.58
CA GLY A 127 -11.53 12.39 -15.03
C GLY A 127 -10.74 11.37 -15.86
N ALA A 128 -10.96 11.37 -17.19
CA ALA A 128 -10.30 10.44 -18.10
C ALA A 128 -8.77 10.63 -18.10
N LEU A 129 -8.30 11.87 -18.19
CA LEU A 129 -6.87 12.16 -18.19
C LEU A 129 -6.22 11.82 -16.84
N ALA A 130 -6.89 12.05 -15.72
CA ALA A 130 -6.39 11.67 -14.41
C ALA A 130 -6.18 10.14 -14.32
N VAL A 131 -7.13 9.34 -14.83
CA VAL A 131 -6.98 7.87 -14.90
C VAL A 131 -5.80 7.47 -15.79
N VAL A 132 -5.63 8.07 -16.96
CA VAL A 132 -4.47 7.82 -17.84
C VAL A 132 -3.16 8.15 -17.12
N LEU A 133 -3.11 9.27 -16.37
CA LEU A 133 -1.92 9.65 -15.60
C LEU A 133 -1.63 8.68 -14.44
N LEU A 134 -2.65 8.07 -13.82
CA LEU A 134 -2.46 7.07 -12.77
C LEU A 134 -1.98 5.72 -13.31
N VAL A 135 -2.41 5.32 -14.51
CA VAL A 135 -2.05 4.04 -15.13
C VAL A 135 -0.68 4.09 -15.81
N PHE A 136 -0.29 5.25 -16.37
CA PHE A 136 0.94 5.38 -17.15
C PHE A 136 1.95 6.37 -16.55
N GLY A 137 1.56 7.17 -15.57
CA GLY A 137 2.47 8.15 -14.95
C GLY A 137 3.48 7.49 -14.04
N ARG A 138 4.77 7.64 -14.36
CA ARG A 138 5.85 7.21 -13.49
C ARG A 138 6.13 8.31 -12.45
N TRP A 139 5.44 8.22 -11.31
CA TRP A 139 5.45 9.24 -10.26
C TRP A 139 6.65 9.17 -9.33
N THR A 140 7.29 8.01 -9.27
CA THR A 140 8.33 7.74 -8.28
C THR A 140 9.57 7.12 -8.90
N GLY A 141 10.65 7.04 -8.11
CA GLY A 141 11.82 6.23 -8.43
C GLY A 141 11.51 4.73 -8.35
N LEU A 142 12.49 3.92 -8.73
CA LEU A 142 12.41 2.46 -8.60
C LEU A 142 12.94 2.03 -7.23
N THR A 143 12.28 1.02 -6.65
CA THR A 143 12.72 0.34 -5.44
C THR A 143 12.62 -1.17 -5.65
N TYR A 144 12.99 -1.98 -4.67
CA TYR A 144 12.84 -3.44 -4.76
C TYR A 144 11.37 -3.91 -4.88
N ILE A 145 10.41 -3.09 -4.47
CA ILE A 145 8.97 -3.33 -4.63
C ILE A 145 8.35 -2.49 -5.73
N GLN A 146 9.04 -1.45 -6.22
CA GLN A 146 8.58 -0.57 -7.29
C GLN A 146 9.36 -0.86 -8.58
N LEU A 147 8.78 -1.70 -9.39
CA LEU A 147 9.39 -2.20 -10.62
C LEU A 147 9.19 -1.25 -11.79
N THR A 148 8.08 -0.52 -11.80
CA THR A 148 7.70 0.39 -12.90
C THR A 148 7.89 1.87 -12.55
N GLY A 149 7.81 2.23 -11.27
CA GLY A 149 7.71 3.60 -10.78
C GLY A 149 6.33 4.22 -11.00
N ILE A 150 5.32 3.39 -11.28
CA ILE A 150 3.89 3.71 -11.30
C ILE A 150 3.29 3.12 -10.03
N PRO A 151 3.15 3.89 -8.93
CA PRO A 151 2.82 3.32 -7.62
C PRO A 151 1.51 2.54 -7.60
N LEU A 152 0.50 2.98 -8.37
CA LEU A 152 -0.79 2.28 -8.43
C LEU A 152 -0.65 0.87 -9.04
N VAL A 153 0.21 0.70 -10.05
CA VAL A 153 0.52 -0.59 -10.68
C VAL A 153 1.35 -1.46 -9.75
N ASP A 154 2.46 -0.90 -9.25
CA ASP A 154 3.41 -1.68 -8.44
C ASP A 154 2.78 -2.20 -7.13
N LEU A 155 1.92 -1.38 -6.50
CA LEU A 155 1.31 -1.71 -5.20
C LEU A 155 -0.01 -2.49 -5.34
N ALA A 156 -0.65 -2.48 -6.50
CA ALA A 156 -1.79 -3.36 -6.78
C ALA A 156 -1.41 -4.84 -6.81
N ARG A 157 -0.13 -5.16 -6.97
CA ARG A 157 0.40 -6.53 -7.02
C ARG A 157 0.89 -7.05 -5.67
N ILE A 158 0.64 -6.34 -4.59
CA ILE A 158 1.09 -6.71 -3.23
C ILE A 158 -0.13 -6.72 -2.31
N ALA A 159 -0.37 -7.85 -1.63
CA ALA A 159 -1.50 -8.00 -0.71
C ALA A 159 -1.27 -7.16 0.56
N ARG A 160 -1.60 -5.88 0.46
CA ARG A 160 -1.41 -4.87 1.50
C ARG A 160 -2.62 -3.94 1.62
N TYR A 161 -2.73 -3.33 2.77
CA TYR A 161 -3.78 -2.37 3.13
C TYR A 161 -3.71 -1.03 2.37
N ASP A 162 -2.57 -0.72 1.73
CA ASP A 162 -2.36 0.60 1.13
C ASP A 162 -3.39 0.97 0.04
N PRO A 163 -3.83 0.07 -0.87
CA PRO A 163 -4.86 0.38 -1.86
C PRO A 163 -6.26 0.64 -1.29
N LEU A 164 -6.54 0.15 -0.08
CA LEU A 164 -7.84 0.36 0.58
C LEU A 164 -8.02 1.79 1.07
N VAL A 165 -6.93 2.46 1.48
CA VAL A 165 -6.98 3.83 2.00
C VAL A 165 -7.47 4.86 0.96
N PRO A 166 -6.95 4.93 -0.28
CA PRO A 166 -7.47 5.85 -1.29
C PRO A 166 -8.90 5.55 -1.70
N VAL A 167 -9.32 4.28 -1.76
CA VAL A 167 -10.73 3.92 -2.02
C VAL A 167 -11.65 4.56 -0.99
N LEU A 168 -11.38 4.33 0.29
CA LEU A 168 -12.20 4.86 1.38
C LEU A 168 -12.13 6.38 1.49
N GLY A 169 -10.94 6.96 1.29
CA GLY A 169 -10.74 8.41 1.33
C GLY A 169 -11.44 9.14 0.18
N LEU A 170 -11.34 8.64 -1.05
CA LEU A 170 -12.05 9.19 -2.21
C LEU A 170 -13.57 9.01 -2.07
N ALA A 171 -14.03 7.85 -1.60
CA ALA A 171 -15.45 7.63 -1.29
C ALA A 171 -15.94 8.59 -0.20
N ALA A 172 -15.13 8.87 0.83
CA ALA A 172 -15.43 9.85 1.86
C ALA A 172 -15.56 11.26 1.28
N LEU A 173 -14.69 11.65 0.34
CA LEU A 173 -14.78 12.94 -0.36
C LEU A 173 -16.02 13.01 -1.24
N HIS A 174 -16.39 11.93 -1.96
CA HIS A 174 -17.65 11.85 -2.70
C HIS A 174 -18.88 12.00 -1.81
N ALA A 175 -18.89 11.33 -0.65
CA ALA A 175 -19.95 11.44 0.35
C ALA A 175 -20.03 12.87 0.92
N TRP A 176 -18.88 13.52 1.19
CA TRP A 176 -18.82 14.90 1.63
C TRP A 176 -19.39 15.86 0.58
N LEU A 177 -19.06 15.68 -0.71
CA LEU A 177 -19.65 16.47 -1.79
C LEU A 177 -21.18 16.29 -1.84
N SER A 178 -21.70 15.08 -1.62
CA SER A 178 -23.15 14.82 -1.54
C SER A 178 -23.78 15.44 -0.30
N ALA A 179 -23.06 15.45 0.82
CA ALA A 179 -23.46 16.13 2.05
C ALA A 179 -23.60 17.64 1.85
N ARG A 180 -22.64 18.23 1.17
CA ARG A 180 -22.62 19.65 0.83
C ARG A 180 -23.79 20.02 -0.09
N ASP A 181 -24.00 19.27 -1.17
CA ASP A 181 -25.01 19.54 -2.17
C ASP A 181 -26.44 19.39 -1.60
N SER A 182 -26.68 18.39 -0.76
CA SER A 182 -28.00 18.12 -0.15
C SER A 182 -28.24 18.79 1.20
N GLY A 183 -27.18 19.14 1.94
CA GLY A 183 -27.25 19.57 3.34
C GLY A 183 -27.64 18.46 4.32
N ALA A 184 -27.78 17.20 3.88
CA ALA A 184 -28.26 16.09 4.68
C ALA A 184 -27.20 15.59 5.67
N ARG A 185 -27.59 15.42 6.95
CA ARG A 185 -26.72 14.94 8.04
C ARG A 185 -26.16 13.53 7.79
N THR A 186 -26.98 12.70 7.15
CA THR A 186 -26.61 11.31 6.81
C THR A 186 -25.38 11.21 5.93
N TRP A 187 -25.21 12.12 4.98
CA TRP A 187 -24.03 12.17 4.13
C TRP A 187 -22.78 12.66 4.86
N TYR A 188 -22.90 13.60 5.82
CA TYR A 188 -21.77 13.96 6.70
C TYR A 188 -21.35 12.79 7.59
N LEU A 189 -22.32 12.04 8.13
CA LEU A 189 -22.07 10.82 8.89
C LEU A 189 -21.35 9.76 8.03
N ALA A 190 -21.84 9.53 6.80
CA ALA A 190 -21.24 8.60 5.86
C ALA A 190 -19.80 9.02 5.47
N ALA A 191 -19.57 10.30 5.19
CA ALA A 191 -18.23 10.81 4.89
C ALA A 191 -17.26 10.58 6.06
N GLY A 192 -17.73 10.85 7.29
CA GLY A 192 -16.96 10.54 8.50
C GLY A 192 -16.69 9.04 8.65
N ALA A 193 -17.70 8.19 8.48
CA ALA A 193 -17.57 6.75 8.63
C ALA A 193 -16.56 6.15 7.63
N LEU A 194 -16.59 6.57 6.37
CA LEU A 194 -15.62 6.16 5.36
C LEU A 194 -14.20 6.64 5.70
N ALA A 195 -14.05 7.87 6.20
CA ALA A 195 -12.74 8.36 6.67
C ALA A 195 -12.25 7.62 7.92
N GLY A 196 -13.15 7.25 8.85
CA GLY A 196 -12.84 6.41 10.00
C GLY A 196 -12.42 4.99 9.60
N LEU A 197 -13.11 4.39 8.63
CA LEU A 197 -12.74 3.09 8.04
C LEU A 197 -11.36 3.16 7.34
N ALA A 198 -11.04 4.27 6.66
CA ALA A 198 -9.72 4.47 6.08
C ALA A 198 -8.62 4.38 7.16
N GLY A 199 -8.88 4.92 8.35
CA GLY A 199 -8.00 4.78 9.52
C GLY A 199 -7.89 3.35 10.04
N LEU A 200 -8.95 2.54 9.94
CA LEU A 200 -8.93 1.10 10.28
C LEU A 200 -8.27 0.24 9.20
N ALA A 201 -8.10 0.76 7.98
CA ALA A 201 -7.23 0.15 6.98
C ALA A 201 -5.75 0.41 7.30
N HIS A 202 -5.40 1.66 7.56
CA HIS A 202 -4.09 2.09 8.06
C HIS A 202 -4.22 3.44 8.79
N LEU A 203 -3.43 3.63 9.87
CA LEU A 203 -3.53 4.83 10.72
C LEU A 203 -3.44 6.16 9.94
N TYR A 204 -2.62 6.24 8.89
CA TYR A 204 -2.54 7.44 8.07
C TYR A 204 -3.84 7.74 7.28
N GLY A 205 -4.74 6.77 7.14
CA GLY A 205 -6.08 6.99 6.62
C GLY A 205 -6.88 7.99 7.45
N LEU A 206 -6.54 8.18 8.73
CA LEU A 206 -7.12 9.22 9.59
C LEU A 206 -6.85 10.65 9.07
N PHE A 207 -5.86 10.85 8.20
CA PHE A 207 -5.56 12.16 7.61
C PHE A 207 -6.70 12.70 6.72
N TRP A 208 -7.59 11.85 6.26
CA TRP A 208 -8.82 12.29 5.58
C TRP A 208 -9.76 13.03 6.51
N ILE A 209 -9.78 12.74 7.82
CA ILE A 209 -10.67 13.39 8.79
C ILE A 209 -10.40 14.91 8.87
N PRO A 210 -9.16 15.38 9.19
CA PRO A 210 -8.89 16.82 9.21
C PRO A 210 -9.10 17.49 7.84
N ALA A 211 -8.90 16.79 6.72
CA ALA A 211 -9.18 17.35 5.39
C ALA A 211 -10.69 17.62 5.21
N LEU A 212 -11.57 16.68 5.57
CA LEU A 212 -13.02 16.83 5.50
C LEU A 212 -13.55 17.84 6.53
N LEU A 213 -12.95 17.89 7.72
CA LEU A 213 -13.29 18.90 8.75
C LEU A 213 -12.95 20.30 8.25
N LEU A 214 -11.76 20.49 7.66
CA LEU A 214 -11.35 21.78 7.09
C LEU A 214 -12.25 22.19 5.93
N LEU A 215 -12.56 21.28 5.02
CA LEU A 215 -13.52 21.53 3.94
C LEU A 215 -14.88 21.98 4.48
N THR A 216 -15.41 21.26 5.48
CA THR A 216 -16.71 21.61 6.11
C THR A 216 -16.65 22.97 6.82
N TRP A 217 -15.53 23.27 7.46
CA TRP A 217 -15.31 24.56 8.13
C TRP A 217 -15.31 25.72 7.13
N LEU A 218 -14.67 25.54 5.96
CA LEU A 218 -14.55 26.55 4.91
C LEU A 218 -15.88 26.82 4.17
N GLU A 219 -16.86 25.91 4.24
CA GLU A 219 -18.21 26.11 3.64
C GLU A 219 -19.11 27.06 4.46
N GLY A 220 -18.63 27.58 5.60
CA GLY A 220 -19.31 28.62 6.38
C GLY A 220 -20.17 28.11 7.54
N ARG A 221 -20.88 29.02 8.21
CA ARG A 221 -21.55 28.74 9.50
C ARG A 221 -22.59 27.61 9.44
N ARG A 222 -23.34 27.50 8.35
CA ARG A 222 -24.38 26.46 8.20
C ARG A 222 -23.75 25.05 8.13
N ALA A 223 -22.66 24.92 7.40
CA ALA A 223 -21.92 23.66 7.28
C ALA A 223 -21.17 23.30 8.58
N ARG A 224 -20.64 24.30 9.31
CA ARG A 224 -19.98 24.09 10.61
C ARG A 224 -20.89 23.39 11.61
N GLY A 225 -22.21 23.69 11.60
CA GLY A 225 -23.20 22.99 12.43
C GLY A 225 -23.37 21.50 12.09
N LYS A 226 -22.71 21.00 11.04
CA LYS A 226 -22.69 19.58 10.64
C LYS A 226 -21.41 18.84 11.08
N LEU A 227 -20.38 19.54 11.56
CA LEU A 227 -19.13 18.93 12.04
C LEU A 227 -19.34 17.80 13.06
N PRO A 228 -20.27 17.91 14.05
CA PRO A 228 -20.52 16.82 14.98
C PRO A 228 -20.92 15.50 14.29
N TRP A 229 -21.70 15.57 13.20
CA TRP A 229 -22.11 14.38 12.44
C TRP A 229 -20.94 13.72 11.71
N LEU A 230 -20.02 14.53 11.15
CA LEU A 230 -18.81 14.03 10.51
C LEU A 230 -17.89 13.35 11.55
N VAL A 231 -17.70 13.99 12.71
CA VAL A 231 -16.90 13.41 13.82
C VAL A 231 -17.56 12.14 14.34
N ALA A 232 -18.87 12.15 14.59
CA ALA A 232 -19.58 10.94 15.04
C ALA A 232 -19.43 9.79 14.03
N GLY A 233 -19.57 10.09 12.73
CA GLY A 233 -19.30 9.11 11.68
C GLY A 233 -17.90 8.54 11.74
N ALA A 234 -16.88 9.40 11.93
CA ALA A 234 -15.49 8.96 11.98
C ALA A 234 -15.18 8.06 13.21
N VAL A 235 -15.85 8.29 14.33
CA VAL A 235 -15.65 7.52 15.58
C VAL A 235 -16.38 6.18 15.55
N VAL A 236 -17.59 6.10 15.00
CA VAL A 236 -18.42 4.89 15.07
C VAL A 236 -17.71 3.61 14.57
N PRO A 237 -17.01 3.58 13.43
CA PRO A 237 -16.30 2.39 12.97
C PRO A 237 -15.19 1.92 13.91
N TRP A 238 -14.66 2.81 14.75
CA TRP A 238 -13.58 2.49 15.70
C TRP A 238 -14.06 1.82 16.97
N LEU A 239 -15.35 1.94 17.33
CA LEU A 239 -15.89 1.40 18.57
C LEU A 239 -15.66 -0.11 18.75
N PRO A 240 -15.89 -0.97 17.71
CA PRO A 240 -15.59 -2.39 17.82
C PRO A 240 -14.10 -2.68 18.04
N TYR A 241 -13.21 -1.96 17.31
CA TYR A 241 -11.78 -2.14 17.45
C TYR A 241 -11.27 -1.65 18.81
N LEU A 242 -11.76 -0.52 19.31
CA LEU A 242 -11.45 -0.04 20.66
C LEU A 242 -11.94 -1.04 21.71
N GLY A 243 -13.14 -1.60 21.55
CA GLY A 243 -13.62 -2.68 22.41
C GLY A 243 -12.66 -3.88 22.40
N TYR A 244 -12.19 -4.29 21.24
CA TYR A 244 -11.20 -5.38 21.10
C TYR A 244 -9.87 -5.05 21.79
N VAL A 245 -9.33 -3.84 21.63
CA VAL A 245 -8.10 -3.38 22.28
C VAL A 245 -8.26 -3.37 23.81
N LEU A 246 -9.41 -2.92 24.33
CA LEU A 246 -9.67 -2.85 25.77
C LEU A 246 -9.78 -4.22 26.43
N THR A 247 -9.98 -5.29 25.67
CA THR A 247 -9.99 -6.66 26.25
C THR A 247 -8.60 -7.14 26.65
N ASP A 248 -7.52 -6.56 26.07
CA ASP A 248 -6.15 -6.93 26.39
C ASP A 248 -5.15 -5.79 26.06
N LEU A 249 -5.10 -4.81 26.93
CA LEU A 249 -4.18 -3.68 26.81
C LEU A 249 -2.69 -4.04 26.92
N PRO A 250 -2.28 -5.04 27.74
CA PRO A 250 -0.88 -5.47 27.78
C PRO A 250 -0.36 -5.95 26.43
N ASP A 251 -1.06 -6.86 25.78
CA ASP A 251 -0.66 -7.38 24.47
C ASP A 251 -0.69 -6.30 23.39
N TRP A 252 -1.72 -5.45 23.41
CA TRP A 252 -1.76 -4.30 22.51
C TRP A 252 -0.54 -3.39 22.66
N ARG A 253 -0.14 -3.07 23.90
CA ARG A 253 1.05 -2.24 24.17
C ARG A 253 2.32 -2.93 23.71
N ALA A 254 2.47 -4.22 24.00
CA ALA A 254 3.65 -5.00 23.60
C ALA A 254 3.80 -5.04 22.07
N GLN A 255 2.71 -5.30 21.32
CA GLN A 255 2.76 -5.37 19.87
C GLN A 255 2.89 -4.01 19.17
N THR A 256 2.50 -2.91 19.84
CA THR A 256 2.56 -1.55 19.26
C THR A 256 3.72 -0.70 19.79
N ALA A 257 4.53 -1.21 20.72
CA ALA A 257 5.64 -0.48 21.33
C ALA A 257 6.60 0.11 20.31
N THR A 258 7.03 -0.67 19.33
CA THR A 258 7.95 -0.24 18.28
C THR A 258 7.37 0.86 17.38
N TYR A 259 6.03 0.95 17.27
CA TYR A 259 5.39 2.06 16.55
C TYR A 259 5.45 3.36 17.36
N ALA A 260 5.28 3.28 18.69
CA ALA A 260 5.35 4.45 19.57
C ALA A 260 6.73 5.12 19.52
N GLU A 261 7.80 4.33 19.42
CA GLU A 261 9.18 4.82 19.30
C GLU A 261 9.45 5.64 18.03
N ARG A 262 8.63 5.46 17.00
CA ARG A 262 8.73 6.22 15.75
C ARG A 262 8.20 7.65 15.85
N PHE A 263 7.56 8.01 16.97
CA PHE A 263 6.91 9.31 17.17
C PHE A 263 7.64 10.16 18.22
N GLY A 264 8.42 11.11 17.76
CA GLY A 264 9.06 12.13 18.61
C GLY A 264 8.20 13.40 18.71
N LEU A 265 6.89 13.26 19.03
CA LEU A 265 5.91 14.36 18.95
C LEU A 265 6.24 15.59 19.80
N LEU A 266 7.05 15.45 20.87
CA LEU A 266 7.46 16.53 21.75
C LEU A 266 8.81 17.16 21.33
N ASP A 267 9.51 16.59 20.33
CA ASP A 267 10.77 17.13 19.81
C ASP A 267 10.54 17.92 18.51
N PRO A 268 10.74 19.26 18.49
CA PRO A 268 10.62 20.05 17.27
C PRO A 268 11.57 19.61 16.14
N ARG A 269 12.72 19.03 16.47
CA ARG A 269 13.69 18.54 15.48
C ARG A 269 13.14 17.34 14.72
N TRP A 270 12.32 16.53 15.37
CA TRP A 270 11.66 15.39 14.73
C TRP A 270 10.79 15.84 13.55
N TYR A 271 9.99 16.91 13.70
CA TYR A 271 9.17 17.47 12.62
C TYR A 271 10.03 18.00 11.47
N LEU A 272 11.10 18.74 11.81
CA LEU A 272 12.03 19.26 10.80
C LEU A 272 12.68 18.11 10.01
N THR A 273 13.17 17.09 10.70
CA THR A 273 13.76 15.90 10.08
C THR A 273 12.76 15.20 9.16
N ASN A 274 11.51 15.03 9.59
CA ASN A 274 10.46 14.44 8.78
C ASN A 274 10.19 15.22 7.49
N VAL A 275 10.11 16.54 7.56
CA VAL A 275 9.91 17.40 6.39
C VAL A 275 11.12 17.33 5.45
N LEU A 276 12.34 17.40 5.96
CA LEU A 276 13.56 17.32 5.16
C LEU A 276 13.71 15.95 4.47
N ASN A 277 13.21 14.90 5.07
CA ASN A 277 13.26 13.54 4.50
C ASN A 277 12.06 13.20 3.59
N GLU A 278 11.11 14.13 3.39
CA GLU A 278 9.88 13.86 2.62
C GLU A 278 10.17 13.43 1.17
N TYR A 279 11.25 13.89 0.58
CA TYR A 279 11.62 13.51 -0.78
C TYR A 279 11.85 11.99 -0.96
N HIS A 280 12.23 11.28 0.10
CA HIS A 280 12.40 9.82 0.06
C HIS A 280 11.11 9.08 -0.25
N ARG A 281 9.95 9.68 0.03
CA ARG A 281 8.65 9.07 -0.27
C ARG A 281 8.35 9.02 -1.78
N TYR A 282 8.95 9.92 -2.56
CA TYR A 282 8.78 10.01 -4.02
C TYR A 282 9.95 9.40 -4.80
N GLY A 283 11.06 9.14 -4.13
CA GLY A 283 12.20 8.52 -4.76
C GLY A 283 13.28 8.14 -3.76
N PRO A 284 13.87 6.96 -3.84
CA PRO A 284 14.88 6.53 -2.90
C PRO A 284 16.15 7.37 -3.06
N GLY A 285 16.47 8.16 -2.04
CA GLY A 285 17.70 8.91 -1.93
C GLY A 285 17.98 9.85 -3.10
N LEU A 286 19.23 10.06 -3.39
CA LEU A 286 19.72 10.88 -4.52
C LEU A 286 19.42 10.27 -5.90
N GLY A 287 18.79 9.09 -5.96
CA GLY A 287 18.33 8.47 -7.20
C GLY A 287 17.39 9.34 -8.02
N LEU A 288 16.68 10.30 -7.40
CA LEU A 288 15.90 11.33 -8.10
C LEU A 288 16.76 12.19 -9.05
N LEU A 289 17.99 12.42 -8.71
CA LEU A 289 18.94 13.25 -9.49
C LEU A 289 19.97 12.41 -10.26
N GLY A 290 19.85 11.08 -10.23
CA GLY A 290 20.70 10.20 -11.01
C GLY A 290 20.48 10.36 -12.52
N PRO A 291 21.48 10.04 -13.37
CA PRO A 291 21.39 10.22 -14.82
C PRO A 291 20.14 9.56 -15.45
N ALA A 292 19.73 8.39 -14.95
CA ALA A 292 18.55 7.68 -15.39
C ALA A 292 17.24 8.43 -15.12
N MET A 293 17.19 9.26 -14.07
CA MET A 293 16.02 10.10 -13.76
C MET A 293 16.01 11.38 -14.57
N LEU A 294 17.18 11.97 -14.82
CA LEU A 294 17.30 13.23 -15.60
C LEU A 294 16.79 13.06 -17.03
N THR A 295 16.87 11.85 -17.60
CA THR A 295 16.39 11.54 -18.96
C THR A 295 14.88 11.24 -19.03
N ARG A 296 14.17 11.17 -17.91
CA ARG A 296 12.74 10.84 -17.84
C ARG A 296 11.87 12.08 -18.05
N VAL A 297 11.53 12.37 -19.31
CA VAL A 297 10.70 13.52 -19.69
C VAL A 297 9.31 13.46 -19.07
N GLY A 298 8.68 12.28 -19.03
CA GLY A 298 7.36 12.08 -18.43
C GLY A 298 7.37 12.39 -16.93
N PHE A 299 8.35 11.89 -16.18
CA PHE A 299 8.50 12.18 -14.76
C PHE A 299 8.62 13.69 -14.50
N TRP A 300 9.51 14.39 -15.21
CA TRP A 300 9.69 15.83 -15.04
C TRP A 300 8.48 16.64 -15.48
N THR A 301 7.74 16.15 -16.50
CA THR A 301 6.46 16.74 -16.88
C THR A 301 5.48 16.73 -15.70
N LEU A 302 5.32 15.59 -15.01
CA LEU A 302 4.45 15.49 -13.83
C LEU A 302 4.97 16.34 -12.67
N ALA A 303 6.28 16.28 -12.39
CA ALA A 303 6.91 17.01 -11.29
C ALA A 303 6.80 18.55 -11.43
N ILE A 304 6.86 19.07 -12.66
CA ILE A 304 6.72 20.51 -12.94
C ILE A 304 5.23 20.90 -13.03
N ALA A 305 4.40 20.07 -13.67
CA ALA A 305 2.98 20.39 -13.85
C ALA A 305 2.21 20.42 -12.52
N LEU A 306 2.59 19.58 -11.54
CA LEU A 306 1.90 19.48 -10.26
C LEU A 306 1.88 20.80 -9.46
N PRO A 307 3.02 21.44 -9.15
CA PRO A 307 3.00 22.70 -8.41
C PRO A 307 2.28 23.81 -9.17
N ILE A 308 2.38 23.85 -10.51
CA ILE A 308 1.67 24.84 -11.33
C ILE A 308 0.15 24.59 -11.23
N ALA A 309 -0.29 23.35 -11.31
CA ALA A 309 -1.69 22.97 -11.20
C ALA A 309 -2.24 23.32 -9.80
N LEU A 310 -1.54 22.97 -8.75
CA LEU A 310 -1.91 23.28 -7.37
C LEU A 310 -1.98 24.78 -7.13
N ALA A 311 -1.00 25.55 -7.59
CA ALA A 311 -1.02 27.01 -7.50
C ALA A 311 -2.25 27.62 -8.23
N GLY A 312 -2.57 27.12 -9.43
CA GLY A 312 -3.77 27.53 -10.18
C GLY A 312 -5.07 27.19 -9.46
N LEU A 313 -5.16 26.01 -8.83
CA LEU A 313 -6.33 25.59 -8.05
C LEU A 313 -6.46 26.39 -6.74
N VAL A 314 -5.34 26.70 -6.06
CA VAL A 314 -5.32 27.58 -4.88
C VAL A 314 -5.85 28.96 -5.25
N TRP A 315 -5.35 29.53 -6.36
CA TRP A 315 -5.82 30.80 -6.86
C TRP A 315 -7.34 30.82 -7.05
N ARG A 316 -7.89 29.80 -7.73
CA ARG A 316 -9.34 29.67 -7.94
C ARG A 316 -10.11 29.51 -6.63
N ALA A 317 -9.62 28.65 -5.75
CA ALA A 317 -10.25 28.39 -4.46
C ALA A 317 -10.35 29.67 -3.59
N VAL A 318 -9.31 30.51 -3.63
CA VAL A 318 -9.20 31.70 -2.77
C VAL A 318 -9.79 32.94 -3.44
N ARG A 319 -9.44 33.21 -4.71
CA ARG A 319 -9.83 34.46 -5.39
C ARG A 319 -11.18 34.37 -6.10
N GLU A 320 -11.47 33.23 -6.70
CA GLU A 320 -12.72 32.99 -7.42
C GLU A 320 -13.78 32.30 -6.53
N HIS A 321 -13.43 31.96 -5.29
CA HIS A 321 -14.27 31.19 -4.36
C HIS A 321 -14.81 29.89 -4.97
N ASP A 322 -14.03 29.28 -5.91
CA ASP A 322 -14.38 28.06 -6.61
C ASP A 322 -14.38 26.87 -5.66
N VAL A 323 -15.55 26.31 -5.45
CA VAL A 323 -15.76 25.22 -4.52
C VAL A 323 -15.16 23.90 -5.03
N SER A 324 -15.22 23.65 -6.33
CA SER A 324 -14.61 22.46 -6.95
C SER A 324 -13.10 22.48 -6.79
N ALA A 325 -12.49 23.64 -7.04
CA ALA A 325 -11.05 23.83 -6.80
C ALA A 325 -10.70 23.65 -5.31
N ARG A 326 -11.53 24.15 -4.39
CA ARG A 326 -11.34 24.00 -2.94
C ARG A 326 -11.45 22.54 -2.52
N ALA A 327 -12.46 21.81 -3.01
CA ALA A 327 -12.69 20.40 -2.69
C ALA A 327 -11.51 19.51 -3.12
N LEU A 328 -10.79 19.88 -4.20
CA LEU A 328 -9.62 19.17 -4.64
C LEU A 328 -8.34 19.63 -3.92
N VAL A 329 -8.12 20.96 -3.83
CA VAL A 329 -6.82 21.48 -3.37
C VAL A 329 -6.60 21.30 -1.86
N VAL A 330 -7.67 21.32 -1.04
CA VAL A 330 -7.53 21.13 0.41
C VAL A 330 -6.95 19.75 0.74
N PRO A 331 -7.54 18.61 0.31
CA PRO A 331 -6.92 17.32 0.58
C PRO A 331 -5.59 17.15 -0.19
N ALA A 332 -5.44 17.67 -1.41
CA ALA A 332 -4.21 17.56 -2.19
C ALA A 332 -3.00 18.29 -1.54
N LEU A 333 -3.22 19.27 -0.68
CA LEU A 333 -2.15 19.93 0.08
C LEU A 333 -2.04 19.40 1.52
N LEU A 334 -3.18 19.15 2.16
CA LEU A 334 -3.19 18.77 3.58
C LEU A 334 -2.68 17.35 3.80
N LEU A 335 -3.04 16.38 2.95
CA LEU A 335 -2.58 15.01 3.09
C LEU A 335 -1.04 14.93 3.01
N PRO A 336 -0.36 15.40 1.94
CA PRO A 336 1.09 15.36 1.90
C PRO A 336 1.74 16.19 3.01
N ALA A 337 1.14 17.30 3.46
CA ALA A 337 1.66 18.06 4.59
C ALA A 337 1.61 17.25 5.90
N LEU A 338 0.54 16.50 6.14
CA LEU A 338 0.43 15.60 7.30
C LEU A 338 1.42 14.43 7.22
N PHE A 339 1.62 13.86 6.03
CA PHE A 339 2.65 12.85 5.82
C PHE A 339 4.06 13.42 6.06
N ALA A 340 4.35 14.60 5.53
CA ALA A 340 5.63 15.24 5.73
C ALA A 340 5.93 15.51 7.21
N LEU A 341 4.91 15.96 7.96
CA LEU A 341 5.06 16.33 9.37
C LEU A 341 5.02 15.13 10.32
N LEU A 342 4.11 14.18 10.11
CA LEU A 342 3.72 13.20 11.14
C LEU A 342 4.21 11.78 10.86
N ILE A 343 4.74 11.47 9.68
CA ILE A 343 5.18 10.11 9.35
C ILE A 343 6.69 10.06 9.23
N TYR A 344 7.32 9.33 10.14
CA TYR A 344 8.76 9.13 10.16
C TYR A 344 9.25 8.25 8.99
N LEU A 345 8.58 7.12 8.75
CA LEU A 345 8.93 6.20 7.68
C LEU A 345 8.42 6.74 6.33
N LYS A 346 9.32 7.16 5.47
CA LYS A 346 9.03 7.75 4.16
C LYS A 346 8.90 6.66 3.09
N LEU A 347 7.86 5.84 3.21
CA LEU A 347 7.61 4.76 2.26
C LEU A 347 6.79 5.25 1.07
N VAL A 348 7.20 4.81 -0.11
CA VAL A 348 6.54 5.12 -1.38
C VAL A 348 5.09 4.64 -1.43
N ASN A 349 4.74 3.57 -0.70
CA ASN A 349 3.39 3.02 -0.59
C ASN A 349 2.36 4.08 -0.15
N TYR A 350 2.78 5.01 0.70
CA TYR A 350 1.89 6.05 1.24
C TYR A 350 1.51 7.11 0.20
N THR A 351 2.18 7.16 -0.95
CA THR A 351 1.83 8.08 -2.05
C THR A 351 0.48 7.74 -2.68
N LEU A 352 0.00 6.49 -2.61
CA LEU A 352 -1.29 6.07 -3.18
C LEU A 352 -2.46 6.94 -2.72
N THR A 353 -2.40 7.45 -1.49
CA THR A 353 -3.47 8.25 -0.90
C THR A 353 -3.64 9.61 -1.60
N GLU A 354 -2.58 10.18 -2.13
CA GLU A 354 -2.56 11.53 -2.70
C GLU A 354 -2.48 11.56 -4.23
N LEU A 355 -1.93 10.50 -4.85
CA LEU A 355 -1.75 10.46 -6.31
C LEU A 355 -3.03 10.68 -7.11
N PRO A 356 -4.22 10.18 -6.73
CA PRO A 356 -5.47 10.49 -7.40
C PRO A 356 -5.77 12.00 -7.44
N LEU A 357 -5.47 12.71 -6.35
CA LEU A 357 -5.68 14.15 -6.23
C LEU A 357 -4.68 14.94 -7.10
N PHE A 358 -3.43 14.48 -7.13
CA PHE A 358 -2.38 15.07 -7.97
C PHE A 358 -2.67 14.86 -9.47
N ALA A 359 -3.11 13.66 -9.85
CA ALA A 359 -3.50 13.36 -11.21
C ALA A 359 -4.68 14.23 -11.68
N LEU A 360 -5.69 14.41 -10.82
CA LEU A 360 -6.81 15.32 -11.08
C LEU A 360 -6.36 16.78 -11.23
N ALA A 361 -5.45 17.25 -10.40
CA ALA A 361 -4.91 18.61 -10.50
C ALA A 361 -4.18 18.84 -11.83
N ILE A 362 -3.29 17.92 -12.23
CA ILE A 362 -2.57 18.00 -13.51
C ILE A 362 -3.54 17.88 -14.69
N ALA A 363 -4.50 16.96 -14.62
CA ALA A 363 -5.51 16.78 -15.66
C ALA A 363 -6.37 18.02 -15.84
N TRP A 364 -6.76 18.67 -14.73
CA TRP A 364 -7.45 19.97 -14.77
C TRP A 364 -6.60 21.05 -15.47
N LEU A 365 -5.32 21.18 -15.11
CA LEU A 365 -4.41 22.14 -15.75
C LEU A 365 -4.31 21.89 -17.25
N ALA A 366 -4.03 20.65 -17.65
CA ALA A 366 -3.85 20.25 -19.04
C ALA A 366 -5.14 20.53 -19.86
N THR A 367 -6.30 20.15 -19.33
CA THR A 367 -7.61 20.38 -20.00
C THR A 367 -7.91 21.87 -20.13
N ARG A 368 -7.62 22.65 -19.11
CA ARG A 368 -7.79 24.12 -19.14
C ARG A 368 -6.88 24.77 -20.18
N LEU A 369 -5.60 24.39 -20.21
CA LEU A 369 -4.65 24.90 -21.20
C LEU A 369 -5.02 24.52 -22.63
N TRP A 370 -5.54 23.30 -22.82
CA TRP A 370 -5.99 22.81 -24.13
C TRP A 370 -7.18 23.60 -24.68
N ARG A 371 -8.15 23.96 -23.82
CA ARG A 371 -9.40 24.60 -24.24
C ARG A 371 -9.34 26.13 -24.27
N GLN A 372 -8.33 26.75 -23.69
CA GLN A 372 -8.26 28.19 -23.60
C GLN A 372 -8.13 28.84 -24.99
N PRO A 373 -9.08 29.71 -25.40
CA PRO A 373 -9.01 30.40 -26.68
C PRO A 373 -7.86 31.44 -26.70
N GLY A 374 -7.32 31.75 -27.88
CA GLY A 374 -6.29 32.77 -28.04
C GLY A 374 -4.88 32.37 -27.60
N ARG A 375 -4.65 31.10 -27.23
CA ARG A 375 -3.29 30.61 -26.93
C ARG A 375 -2.45 30.45 -28.19
N PRO A 376 -1.10 30.57 -28.09
CA PRO A 376 -0.19 30.28 -29.21
C PRO A 376 -0.47 28.88 -29.79
N ALA A 377 -0.38 28.75 -31.10
CA ALA A 377 -0.66 27.49 -31.84
C ALA A 377 0.17 26.30 -31.33
N LEU A 378 1.36 26.56 -30.78
CA LEU A 378 2.27 25.55 -30.23
C LEU A 378 1.83 24.93 -28.89
N VAL A 379 0.90 25.52 -28.12
CA VAL A 379 0.50 25.03 -26.80
C VAL A 379 -0.12 23.64 -26.89
N ARG A 380 -1.03 23.40 -27.82
CA ARG A 380 -1.68 22.09 -27.98
C ARG A 380 -0.73 20.97 -28.41
N PRO A 381 0.11 21.14 -29.45
CA PRO A 381 1.08 20.10 -29.81
C PRO A 381 2.12 19.85 -28.71
N VAL A 382 2.56 20.87 -27.97
CA VAL A 382 3.46 20.66 -26.83
C VAL A 382 2.77 19.85 -25.72
N LEU A 383 1.54 20.19 -25.34
CA LEU A 383 0.79 19.40 -24.33
C LEU A 383 0.57 17.96 -24.80
N ALA A 384 0.24 17.76 -26.07
CA ALA A 384 0.09 16.42 -26.64
C ALA A 384 1.41 15.64 -26.59
N ALA A 385 2.53 16.27 -26.95
CA ALA A 385 3.85 15.64 -26.91
C ALA A 385 4.28 15.28 -25.48
N LEU A 386 4.03 16.14 -24.49
CA LEU A 386 4.33 15.88 -23.09
C LEU A 386 3.45 14.72 -22.54
N LEU A 387 2.16 14.70 -22.86
CA LEU A 387 1.29 13.60 -22.47
C LEU A 387 1.73 12.29 -23.12
N LEU A 388 2.07 12.33 -24.42
CA LEU A 388 2.59 11.17 -25.13
C LEU A 388 3.89 10.66 -24.50
N ALA A 389 4.78 11.54 -24.06
CA ALA A 389 6.00 11.16 -23.34
C ALA A 389 5.67 10.43 -22.03
N VAL A 390 4.71 10.94 -21.23
CA VAL A 390 4.25 10.27 -19.99
C VAL A 390 3.72 8.87 -20.31
N VAL A 391 2.83 8.76 -21.30
CA VAL A 391 2.22 7.47 -21.68
C VAL A 391 3.26 6.51 -22.23
N ALA A 392 4.18 6.98 -23.08
CA ALA A 392 5.23 6.14 -23.68
C ALA A 392 6.21 5.61 -22.59
N GLU A 393 6.64 6.47 -21.67
CA GLU A 393 7.51 6.03 -20.56
C GLU A 393 6.80 5.00 -19.68
N GLY A 394 5.52 5.20 -19.37
CA GLY A 394 4.71 4.25 -18.61
C GLY A 394 4.53 2.93 -19.36
N ALA A 395 4.20 2.98 -20.63
CA ALA A 395 4.05 1.78 -21.46
C ALA A 395 5.36 0.97 -21.56
N LEU A 396 6.51 1.63 -21.68
CA LEU A 396 7.82 0.97 -21.64
C LEU A 396 8.10 0.33 -20.28
N ALA A 397 7.72 0.98 -19.17
CA ALA A 397 7.87 0.43 -17.83
C ALA A 397 6.95 -0.81 -17.64
N LEU A 398 5.70 -0.75 -18.10
CA LEU A 398 4.79 -1.89 -18.08
C LEU A 398 5.30 -3.06 -18.95
N ALA A 399 5.85 -2.76 -20.13
CA ALA A 399 6.48 -3.77 -20.97
C ALA A 399 7.72 -4.40 -20.30
N SER A 400 8.47 -3.65 -19.48
CA SER A 400 9.59 -4.20 -18.72
C SER A 400 9.13 -5.12 -17.60
N LEU A 401 7.99 -4.82 -16.95
CA LEU A 401 7.35 -5.66 -15.95
C LEU A 401 6.92 -7.02 -16.56
N GLU A 402 6.27 -6.99 -17.73
CA GLU A 402 5.88 -8.21 -18.45
C GLU A 402 7.10 -9.08 -18.81
N ARG A 403 8.20 -8.45 -19.28
CA ARG A 403 9.45 -9.19 -19.55
C ARG A 403 10.05 -9.80 -18.28
N ALA A 404 10.05 -9.06 -17.17
CA ALA A 404 10.53 -9.58 -15.90
C ALA A 404 9.71 -10.80 -15.45
N ALA A 405 8.39 -10.78 -15.66
CA ALA A 405 7.53 -11.91 -15.34
C ALA A 405 7.88 -13.18 -16.13
N THR A 406 8.33 -13.06 -17.38
CA THR A 406 8.68 -14.23 -18.22
C THR A 406 9.96 -14.94 -17.77
N VAL A 407 10.85 -14.29 -17.02
CA VAL A 407 12.11 -14.87 -16.54
C VAL A 407 12.08 -15.17 -15.04
N THR A 408 10.97 -14.84 -14.36
CA THR A 408 10.76 -15.10 -12.94
C THR A 408 10.04 -16.43 -12.75
N THR A 409 10.56 -17.31 -11.91
CA THR A 409 9.88 -18.56 -11.55
C THR A 409 8.57 -18.24 -10.80
N PRO A 410 7.40 -18.75 -11.26
CA PRO A 410 6.16 -18.60 -10.51
C PRO A 410 6.27 -19.15 -9.09
N TYR A 411 5.81 -18.40 -8.10
CA TYR A 411 5.91 -18.79 -6.70
C TYR A 411 5.29 -20.17 -6.41
N PRO A 412 4.10 -20.52 -6.95
CA PRO A 412 3.51 -21.84 -6.71
C PRO A 412 4.39 -22.99 -7.23
N ALA A 413 5.09 -22.81 -8.34
CA ALA A 413 6.00 -23.82 -8.88
C ALA A 413 7.23 -24.02 -8.00
N PHE A 414 7.77 -22.95 -7.42
CA PHE A 414 8.87 -23.02 -6.47
C PHE A 414 8.46 -23.67 -5.16
N ILE A 415 7.38 -23.17 -4.53
CA ILE A 415 6.95 -23.67 -3.21
C ILE A 415 6.46 -25.12 -3.25
N ALA A 416 5.94 -25.60 -4.39
CA ALA A 416 5.58 -26.99 -4.58
C ALA A 416 6.79 -27.92 -4.48
N ARG A 417 7.95 -27.52 -5.00
CA ARG A 417 9.21 -28.27 -4.84
C ARG A 417 9.65 -28.30 -3.38
N VAL A 418 9.57 -27.15 -2.69
CA VAL A 418 9.90 -27.07 -1.26
C VAL A 418 8.98 -28.00 -0.45
N ARG A 419 7.67 -27.97 -0.73
CA ARG A 419 6.67 -28.79 -0.05
C ARG A 419 6.92 -30.30 -0.22
N GLN A 420 7.40 -30.74 -1.39
CA GLN A 420 7.72 -32.16 -1.66
C GLN A 420 8.85 -32.71 -0.77
N ALA A 421 9.75 -31.84 -0.31
CA ALA A 421 10.85 -32.20 0.58
C ALA A 421 10.42 -32.26 2.08
N ILE A 422 9.18 -31.86 2.42
CA ILE A 422 8.72 -31.70 3.80
C ILE A 422 7.68 -32.77 4.14
N ALA A 423 7.84 -33.42 5.27
CA ALA A 423 6.85 -34.38 5.76
C ALA A 423 5.53 -33.69 6.14
N PRO A 424 4.37 -34.32 5.88
CA PRO A 424 3.06 -33.78 6.26
C PRO A 424 3.00 -33.49 7.76
N GLY A 425 2.46 -32.32 8.14
CA GLY A 425 2.27 -31.92 9.54
C GLY A 425 3.55 -31.44 10.25
N ALA A 426 4.72 -31.40 9.59
CA ALA A 426 5.96 -30.93 10.17
C ALA A 426 5.84 -29.46 10.61
N ARG A 427 6.48 -29.13 11.75
CA ARG A 427 6.72 -27.75 12.15
C ARG A 427 7.89 -27.19 11.38
N ILE A 428 7.63 -26.13 10.61
CA ILE A 428 8.58 -25.51 9.69
C ILE A 428 9.07 -24.20 10.28
N LEU A 429 10.38 -24.01 10.36
CA LEU A 429 10.99 -22.71 10.62
C LEU A 429 11.53 -22.13 9.31
N ALA A 430 11.00 -20.99 8.88
CA ALA A 430 11.34 -20.36 7.61
C ALA A 430 11.21 -18.83 7.70
N LEU A 431 11.68 -18.09 6.70
CA LEU A 431 11.16 -16.73 6.51
C LEU A 431 9.66 -16.80 6.21
N HIS A 432 8.90 -15.91 6.80
CA HIS A 432 7.43 -15.89 6.63
C HIS A 432 7.00 -15.72 5.17
N THR A 433 7.85 -15.20 4.28
CA THR A 433 7.60 -15.10 2.84
C THR A 433 7.37 -16.44 2.13
N TYR A 434 7.68 -17.56 2.79
CA TYR A 434 7.40 -18.92 2.28
C TYR A 434 6.13 -19.55 2.85
N TRP A 435 5.30 -18.77 3.54
CA TRP A 435 4.08 -19.25 4.17
C TRP A 435 3.00 -19.71 3.17
N PHE A 436 2.77 -18.95 2.10
CA PHE A 436 1.81 -19.37 1.07
C PHE A 436 2.22 -20.71 0.45
N GLY A 437 1.28 -21.63 0.34
CA GLY A 437 1.51 -23.00 -0.12
C GLY A 437 2.05 -23.97 0.95
N LEU A 438 2.33 -23.45 2.17
CA LEU A 438 2.69 -24.23 3.37
C LEU A 438 1.75 -23.93 4.55
N GLU A 439 0.64 -23.25 4.30
CA GLU A 439 -0.31 -22.76 5.33
C GLU A 439 -0.99 -23.87 6.13
N ASP A 440 -0.99 -25.10 5.65
CA ASP A 440 -1.49 -26.31 6.32
C ASP A 440 -0.45 -26.97 7.25
N HIS A 441 0.80 -26.50 7.23
CA HIS A 441 1.85 -26.86 8.18
C HIS A 441 1.89 -25.88 9.36
N ASP A 442 2.57 -26.26 10.45
CA ASP A 442 2.88 -25.32 11.56
C ASP A 442 4.10 -24.46 11.20
N VAL A 443 3.89 -23.46 10.31
CA VAL A 443 4.95 -22.55 9.88
C VAL A 443 5.24 -21.50 10.94
N ARG A 444 6.51 -21.39 11.34
CA ARG A 444 7.04 -20.39 12.28
C ARG A 444 8.04 -19.49 11.57
N SER A 445 7.95 -18.18 11.81
CA SER A 445 8.87 -17.22 11.21
C SER A 445 10.20 -17.17 11.94
N PHE A 446 11.31 -17.17 11.21
CA PHE A 446 12.64 -16.86 11.75
C PHE A 446 12.71 -15.48 12.43
N LEU A 447 11.82 -14.57 12.08
CA LEU A 447 11.73 -13.27 12.75
C LEU A 447 11.51 -13.43 14.27
N VAL A 448 10.79 -14.49 14.70
CA VAL A 448 10.48 -14.70 16.13
C VAL A 448 11.76 -14.94 16.97
N PRO A 449 12.59 -15.96 16.70
CA PRO A 449 13.79 -16.19 17.49
C PRO A 449 14.83 -15.08 17.31
N ILE A 450 14.90 -14.43 16.13
CA ILE A 450 15.75 -13.25 15.89
C ILE A 450 15.33 -12.09 16.79
N MET A 451 14.02 -11.78 16.88
CA MET A 451 13.51 -10.72 17.77
C MET A 451 13.68 -11.06 19.24
N TRP A 452 13.65 -12.32 19.64
CA TRP A 452 13.98 -12.72 21.02
C TRP A 452 15.46 -12.53 21.34
N ALA A 453 16.34 -12.66 20.35
CA ALA A 453 17.79 -12.49 20.51
C ALA A 453 18.23 -11.01 20.43
N ASP A 454 17.41 -10.13 19.89
CA ASP A 454 17.73 -8.71 19.70
C ASP A 454 17.63 -7.91 20.99
N PRO A 455 18.76 -7.34 21.50
CA PRO A 455 18.76 -6.49 22.69
C PRO A 455 17.92 -5.21 22.58
N GLN A 456 17.65 -4.75 21.35
CA GLN A 456 16.83 -3.57 21.11
C GLN A 456 15.33 -3.89 21.20
N SER A 457 14.97 -5.13 20.89
CA SER A 457 13.58 -5.59 20.88
C SER A 457 13.13 -6.20 22.22
N GLN A 458 14.07 -6.59 23.08
CA GLN A 458 13.78 -7.30 24.34
C GLN A 458 14.55 -6.71 25.52
N SER A 459 13.88 -6.57 26.67
CA SER A 459 14.52 -6.18 27.93
C SER A 459 15.44 -7.27 28.51
N ALA A 460 15.20 -8.53 28.14
CA ALA A 460 16.02 -9.70 28.50
C ALA A 460 16.18 -10.58 27.25
N PRO A 461 17.14 -10.25 26.37
CA PRO A 461 17.35 -10.99 25.13
C PRO A 461 17.79 -12.45 25.41
N GLN A 462 17.19 -13.39 24.68
CA GLN A 462 17.54 -14.81 24.74
C GLN A 462 18.52 -15.13 23.62
N PRO A 463 19.50 -16.03 23.84
CA PRO A 463 20.32 -16.54 22.75
C PRO A 463 19.47 -17.17 21.64
N LEU A 464 19.88 -17.00 20.38
CA LEU A 464 19.12 -17.52 19.22
C LEU A 464 18.86 -19.02 19.34
N ASP A 465 19.87 -19.79 19.76
CA ASP A 465 19.80 -21.26 19.88
C ASP A 465 18.78 -21.70 20.96
N GLU A 466 18.61 -20.96 22.05
CA GLU A 466 17.55 -21.22 23.04
C GLU A 466 16.16 -20.90 22.43
N GLY A 467 16.07 -19.84 21.65
CA GLY A 467 14.84 -19.49 20.91
C GLY A 467 14.45 -20.58 19.90
N LEU A 468 15.42 -21.14 19.19
CA LEU A 468 15.23 -22.26 18.27
C LEU A 468 14.78 -23.53 18.99
N ASP A 469 15.37 -23.85 20.14
CA ASP A 469 14.96 -24.98 20.98
C ASP A 469 13.52 -24.82 21.48
N ARG A 470 13.13 -23.61 21.85
CA ARG A 470 11.75 -23.28 22.27
C ARG A 470 10.73 -23.44 21.15
N ILE A 471 11.10 -23.09 19.91
CA ILE A 471 10.24 -23.31 18.74
C ILE A 471 10.16 -24.82 18.44
N GLY A 472 11.27 -25.55 18.53
CA GLY A 472 11.37 -26.98 18.27
C GLY A 472 10.93 -27.35 16.86
N PRO A 473 11.55 -26.79 15.79
CA PRO A 473 11.16 -27.10 14.42
C PRO A 473 11.58 -28.52 14.04
N ASP A 474 10.75 -29.18 13.23
CA ASP A 474 11.09 -30.47 12.59
C ASP A 474 11.87 -30.23 11.30
N VAL A 475 11.62 -29.09 10.65
CA VAL A 475 12.24 -28.70 9.39
C VAL A 475 12.68 -27.24 9.44
N VAL A 476 13.86 -26.95 8.93
CA VAL A 476 14.38 -25.59 8.76
C VAL A 476 14.60 -25.32 7.28
N LEU A 477 14.05 -24.20 6.79
CA LEU A 477 14.27 -23.70 5.43
C LEU A 477 15.25 -22.52 5.49
N LEU A 478 16.44 -22.71 4.94
CA LEU A 478 17.49 -21.68 4.92
C LEU A 478 17.65 -21.14 3.49
N ASP A 479 17.13 -19.95 3.28
CA ASP A 479 17.18 -19.24 2.00
C ASP A 479 18.42 -18.31 1.88
N PRO A 480 18.72 -17.74 0.70
CA PRO A 480 19.84 -16.84 0.51
C PRO A 480 19.79 -15.60 1.42
N ARG A 481 18.61 -15.06 1.75
CA ARG A 481 18.47 -13.85 2.59
C ARG A 481 18.84 -14.14 4.04
N LEU A 482 18.42 -15.28 4.57
CA LEU A 482 18.82 -15.71 5.91
C LEU A 482 20.32 -16.01 5.98
N ARG A 483 20.88 -16.66 4.93
CA ARG A 483 22.32 -16.87 4.87
C ARG A 483 23.11 -15.57 4.86
N ASP A 484 22.67 -14.61 4.07
CA ASP A 484 23.29 -13.29 3.99
C ASP A 484 23.18 -12.55 5.33
N TYR A 485 22.00 -12.55 5.97
CA TYR A 485 21.82 -12.00 7.31
C TYR A 485 22.77 -12.63 8.32
N PHE A 486 22.85 -13.95 8.38
CA PHE A 486 23.75 -14.67 9.29
C PHE A 486 25.24 -14.46 8.99
N ALA A 487 25.59 -14.15 7.76
CA ALA A 487 26.96 -13.83 7.37
C ALA A 487 27.36 -12.37 7.65
N THR A 488 26.40 -11.46 7.79
CA THR A 488 26.64 -10.01 7.90
C THR A 488 26.10 -9.45 9.21
N ASP A 489 24.88 -8.91 9.20
CA ASP A 489 24.26 -8.20 10.31
C ASP A 489 23.97 -9.10 11.51
N GLY A 490 23.65 -10.35 11.28
CA GLY A 490 23.39 -11.39 12.28
C GLY A 490 24.54 -12.39 12.48
N ALA A 491 25.79 -12.02 12.28
CA ALA A 491 26.93 -12.95 12.35
C ALA A 491 27.04 -13.69 13.70
N ARG A 492 26.69 -13.03 14.82
CA ARG A 492 26.60 -13.67 16.15
C ARG A 492 25.51 -14.75 16.17
N ASP A 493 24.37 -14.45 15.60
CA ASP A 493 23.20 -15.33 15.52
C ASP A 493 23.49 -16.49 14.55
N GLY A 494 24.19 -16.22 13.45
CA GLY A 494 24.67 -17.23 12.52
C GLY A 494 25.56 -18.28 13.18
N ALA A 495 26.55 -17.85 13.99
CA ALA A 495 27.39 -18.77 14.75
C ALA A 495 26.60 -19.56 15.82
N GLN A 496 25.52 -19.03 16.38
CA GLN A 496 24.62 -19.76 17.28
C GLN A 496 23.76 -20.77 16.49
N PHE A 497 23.27 -20.37 15.33
CA PHE A 497 22.49 -21.22 14.44
C PHE A 497 23.31 -22.45 13.97
N ASP A 498 24.55 -22.26 13.54
CA ASP A 498 25.42 -23.36 13.10
C ASP A 498 25.67 -24.36 14.23
N ARG A 499 26.00 -23.86 15.45
CA ARG A 499 26.17 -24.73 16.62
C ARG A 499 24.87 -25.46 17.01
N TRP A 500 23.73 -24.82 16.83
CA TRP A 500 22.43 -25.43 17.08
C TRP A 500 22.14 -26.56 16.08
N LEU A 501 22.42 -26.37 14.79
CA LEU A 501 22.28 -27.42 13.77
C LEU A 501 23.15 -28.63 14.11
N GLU A 502 24.42 -28.40 14.51
CA GLU A 502 25.33 -29.46 14.92
C GLU A 502 24.81 -30.20 16.17
N ARG A 503 24.42 -29.47 17.21
CA ARG A 503 23.90 -30.03 18.47
C ARG A 503 22.62 -30.86 18.27
N ARG A 504 21.76 -30.44 17.36
CA ARG A 504 20.52 -31.12 16.99
C ARG A 504 20.69 -32.17 15.93
N GLN A 505 21.92 -32.42 15.49
CA GLN A 505 22.26 -33.38 14.42
C GLN A 505 21.37 -33.16 13.17
N ALA A 506 21.10 -31.89 12.85
CA ALA A 506 20.29 -31.52 11.71
C ALA A 506 20.91 -32.01 10.41
N ARG A 507 20.11 -32.69 9.60
CA ARG A 507 20.59 -33.27 8.32
C ARG A 507 20.08 -32.46 7.16
N LEU A 508 20.95 -32.06 6.25
CA LEU A 508 20.58 -31.50 4.97
C LEU A 508 19.94 -32.62 4.12
N ILE A 509 18.62 -32.52 3.92
CA ILE A 509 17.85 -33.55 3.19
C ILE A 509 17.59 -33.18 1.74
N ASP A 510 17.59 -31.87 1.42
CA ASP A 510 17.40 -31.42 0.04
C ASP A 510 18.04 -30.03 -0.17
N GLN A 511 18.36 -29.71 -1.44
CA GLN A 511 18.87 -28.43 -1.89
C GLN A 511 18.14 -28.03 -3.18
N ILE A 512 17.31 -27.02 -3.09
CA ILE A 512 16.45 -26.60 -4.20
C ILE A 512 17.04 -25.33 -4.81
N ASP A 513 17.69 -25.48 -5.94
CA ASP A 513 18.19 -24.34 -6.72
C ASP A 513 17.11 -23.77 -7.61
N ASP A 514 16.99 -22.44 -7.59
CA ASP A 514 16.03 -21.71 -8.41
C ASP A 514 16.61 -20.37 -8.88
N PRO A 515 16.48 -20.03 -10.18
CA PRO A 515 17.07 -18.80 -10.71
C PRO A 515 16.45 -17.53 -10.10
N THR A 516 15.22 -17.60 -9.58
CA THR A 516 14.52 -16.47 -8.96
C THR A 516 14.75 -16.42 -7.46
N TYR A 517 14.56 -17.56 -6.77
CA TYR A 517 14.60 -17.63 -5.30
C TYR A 517 16.00 -17.97 -4.76
N GLY A 518 16.92 -18.37 -5.63
CA GLY A 518 18.24 -18.83 -5.25
C GLY A 518 18.21 -20.24 -4.64
N ARG A 519 19.25 -20.60 -3.91
CA ARG A 519 19.38 -21.91 -3.28
C ARG A 519 18.66 -21.93 -1.94
N MET A 520 17.68 -22.80 -1.80
CA MET A 520 17.00 -23.16 -0.55
C MET A 520 17.59 -24.46 -0.01
N ASP A 521 18.17 -24.43 1.19
CA ASP A 521 18.60 -25.63 1.90
C ASP A 521 17.48 -26.08 2.84
N VAL A 522 17.12 -27.37 2.78
CA VAL A 522 16.09 -27.99 3.62
C VAL A 522 16.78 -28.89 4.63
N TYR A 523 16.75 -28.51 5.90
CA TYR A 523 17.30 -29.29 7.00
C TYR A 523 16.18 -30.03 7.73
N GLN A 524 16.33 -31.34 7.89
CA GLN A 524 15.56 -32.14 8.84
C GLN A 524 16.23 -32.04 10.20
N VAL A 525 15.48 -31.68 11.22
CA VAL A 525 15.96 -31.64 12.61
C VAL A 525 15.38 -32.86 13.31
N ASP A 526 16.25 -33.69 13.87
CA ASP A 526 15.79 -34.86 14.64
C ASP A 526 15.13 -34.34 15.93
N GLY A 527 13.84 -34.65 16.09
CA GLY A 527 13.05 -34.26 17.25
C GLY A 527 13.69 -34.85 18.51
N SER A 528 13.89 -34.03 19.52
CA SER A 528 14.13 -34.56 20.87
C SER A 528 12.86 -35.31 21.28
N SER A 529 12.96 -36.64 21.33
CA SER A 529 12.02 -37.52 22.05
C SER A 529 11.87 -37.05 23.49
#